data_8c4c4852f8b8ed3889272102f6a41be6
#
_entry.id   8c4c4852f8b8ed3889272102f6a41be6
#
_cell.length_a   1.000
_cell.length_b   1.000
_cell.length_c   1.000
_cell.angle_alpha   90.00
_cell.angle_beta   90.00
_cell.angle_gamma   90.00
#
_symmetry.space_group_name_H-M   'P 1'
#
loop_
_entity.id
_entity.type
_entity.pdbx_description
1 polymer ?
#
loop_
_entity_poly.entity_id
_entity_poly.type
_entity_poly.pdbx_seq_one_letter_code
_entity_poly.pdbx_strand_id
1 'polypeptide(L)'
;MAKTPPCPPAFFDTLEAMQNPYKNRVKSVDHLPVATPENAVDDYQYASEFIFSYRGSPDTFNTYRREIEHFLHWCWIVRHDSLISVGREHIEEFIDFSRSPPKSWISPVNAPRFILSMGERRPNPEWRPYTSTTVVDGGEYTLSQSSLQSLLGVLSSFFNYMIQEEYIKSNPIAQLRQKSKFVRKHQGQSKVRRLSPLQWDYTISVTEKMASEDPLVHERSLFIMQALFAMYLRISELVVTPRWEPQMGH
;
A
#
# COMPACT_ATOMS: atom_id res chain seq x y z
N MET A 1 -23.89 -21.35 -8.13
CA MET A 1 -23.35 -20.01 -7.88
C MET A 1 -22.19 -20.15 -6.90
N ALA A 2 -20.97 -19.72 -7.25
CA ALA A 2 -19.84 -19.73 -6.33
C ALA A 2 -20.17 -18.81 -5.15
N LYS A 3 -19.96 -19.30 -3.93
CA LYS A 3 -20.25 -18.56 -2.71
C LYS A 3 -19.23 -17.41 -2.60
N THR A 4 -19.70 -16.18 -2.48
CA THR A 4 -18.81 -15.01 -2.28
C THR A 4 -17.92 -15.26 -1.06
N PRO A 5 -16.58 -15.11 -1.18
CA PRO A 5 -15.68 -15.34 -0.06
C PRO A 5 -15.99 -14.34 1.08
N PRO A 6 -15.88 -14.78 2.36
CA PRO A 6 -16.10 -13.90 3.49
C PRO A 6 -15.08 -12.75 3.48
N CYS A 7 -15.44 -11.60 4.07
CA CYS A 7 -14.49 -10.52 4.26
C CYS A 7 -13.42 -10.95 5.27
N PRO A 8 -12.12 -10.84 4.92
CA PRO A 8 -11.06 -11.23 5.84
C PRO A 8 -10.86 -10.20 6.95
N PRO A 9 -10.41 -10.61 8.15
CA PRO A 9 -9.90 -9.71 9.15
C PRO A 9 -8.53 -9.13 8.74
N ALA A 10 -8.10 -8.03 9.36
CA ALA A 10 -6.72 -7.56 9.22
C ALA A 10 -5.76 -8.58 9.88
N PHE A 11 -4.68 -8.93 9.19
CA PHE A 11 -3.67 -9.88 9.67
C PHE A 11 -2.53 -9.20 10.44
N PHE A 12 -2.09 -8.03 9.96
CA PHE A 12 -0.94 -7.31 10.53
C PHE A 12 -1.37 -5.99 11.14
N ASP A 13 -0.91 -5.74 12.36
CA ASP A 13 -1.17 -4.50 13.09
C ASP A 13 -0.29 -3.33 12.58
N THR A 14 -0.34 -2.20 13.27
CA THR A 14 0.54 -1.05 13.00
C THR A 14 1.98 -1.37 13.38
N LEU A 15 2.93 -0.58 12.88
CA LEU A 15 4.34 -0.76 13.19
C LEU A 15 4.62 -0.68 14.69
N GLU A 16 3.94 0.24 15.39
CA GLU A 16 4.11 0.48 16.82
C GLU A 16 3.60 -0.68 17.69
N ALA A 17 2.58 -1.40 17.21
CA ALA A 17 1.96 -2.52 17.91
C ALA A 17 2.50 -3.89 17.48
N MET A 18 3.19 -3.95 16.35
CA MET A 18 3.73 -5.20 15.82
C MET A 18 4.89 -5.69 16.66
N GLN A 19 4.75 -6.90 17.22
CA GLN A 19 5.84 -7.55 17.93
C GLN A 19 6.98 -7.92 16.97
N ASN A 20 8.22 -7.91 17.48
CA ASN A 20 9.37 -8.30 16.68
C ASN A 20 9.30 -9.79 16.31
N PRO A 21 9.06 -10.15 15.04
CA PRO A 21 8.85 -11.53 14.60
C PRO A 21 10.11 -12.39 14.69
N TYR A 22 11.31 -11.79 14.68
CA TYR A 22 12.57 -12.50 14.85
C TYR A 22 12.79 -12.99 16.28
N LYS A 23 12.16 -12.33 17.28
CA LYS A 23 12.25 -12.71 18.68
C LYS A 23 11.05 -13.54 19.14
N ASN A 24 9.90 -13.33 18.53
CA ASN A 24 8.63 -13.93 18.90
C ASN A 24 8.07 -14.70 17.70
N ARG A 25 8.57 -15.91 17.48
CA ARG A 25 8.03 -16.77 16.42
C ARG A 25 6.56 -17.05 16.67
N VAL A 26 5.75 -16.87 15.64
CA VAL A 26 4.31 -17.11 15.68
C VAL A 26 4.07 -18.61 15.90
N LYS A 27 3.37 -18.95 16.98
CA LYS A 27 3.04 -20.36 17.31
C LYS A 27 1.65 -20.75 16.81
N SER A 28 0.76 -19.78 16.72
CA SER A 28 -0.60 -19.94 16.21
C SER A 28 -1.08 -18.63 15.63
N VAL A 29 -2.01 -18.69 14.72
CA VAL A 29 -2.66 -17.54 14.11
C VAL A 29 -4.14 -17.56 14.48
N ASP A 30 -4.42 -17.44 15.78
CA ASP A 30 -5.74 -17.63 16.38
C ASP A 30 -6.81 -16.64 15.85
N HIS A 31 -6.35 -15.55 15.26
CA HIS A 31 -7.22 -14.55 14.60
C HIS A 31 -7.44 -14.81 13.10
N LEU A 32 -6.85 -15.88 12.55
CA LEU A 32 -7.04 -16.22 11.14
C LEU A 32 -8.32 -17.05 10.92
N PRO A 33 -8.86 -17.04 9.69
CA PRO A 33 -10.02 -17.87 9.35
C PRO A 33 -9.74 -19.35 9.59
N VAL A 34 -10.74 -20.10 10.04
CA VAL A 34 -10.65 -21.53 10.35
C VAL A 34 -10.18 -22.40 9.16
N ALA A 35 -10.28 -21.90 7.94
CA ALA A 35 -9.90 -22.60 6.71
C ALA A 35 -8.55 -22.13 6.14
N THR A 36 -7.53 -21.91 6.99
CA THR A 36 -6.17 -21.60 6.54
C THR A 36 -5.46 -22.86 6.02
N PRO A 37 -4.56 -22.73 5.02
CA PRO A 37 -3.76 -23.86 4.55
C PRO A 37 -2.79 -24.37 5.61
N GLU A 38 -2.29 -25.61 5.45
CA GLU A 38 -1.42 -26.27 6.41
C GLU A 38 -0.18 -25.44 6.79
N ASN A 39 0.42 -24.73 5.81
CA ASN A 39 1.62 -23.92 6.03
C ASN A 39 1.32 -22.45 6.39
N ALA A 40 0.09 -22.09 6.76
CA ALA A 40 -0.30 -20.70 7.01
C ALA A 40 0.52 -20.03 8.14
N VAL A 41 0.95 -20.79 9.13
CA VAL A 41 1.80 -20.28 10.22
C VAL A 41 3.17 -19.86 9.70
N ASP A 42 3.79 -20.67 8.86
CA ASP A 42 5.09 -20.35 8.26
C ASP A 42 4.95 -19.23 7.22
N ASP A 43 3.94 -19.27 6.37
CA ASP A 43 3.61 -18.17 5.44
C ASP A 43 3.48 -16.84 6.19
N TYR A 44 2.76 -16.82 7.32
CA TYR A 44 2.58 -15.63 8.14
C TYR A 44 3.87 -15.18 8.81
N GLN A 45 4.69 -16.12 9.27
CA GLN A 45 6.00 -15.83 9.88
C GLN A 45 6.91 -15.11 8.88
N TYR A 46 7.12 -15.68 7.70
CA TYR A 46 7.96 -15.06 6.65
C TYR A 46 7.40 -13.72 6.18
N ALA A 47 6.08 -13.58 6.06
CA ALA A 47 5.46 -12.31 5.74
C ALA A 47 5.68 -11.25 6.84
N SER A 48 5.56 -11.65 8.11
CA SER A 48 5.80 -10.77 9.26
C SER A 48 7.25 -10.28 9.31
N GLU A 49 8.21 -11.17 9.12
CA GLU A 49 9.65 -10.85 9.10
C GLU A 49 9.99 -9.91 7.94
N PHE A 50 9.49 -10.21 6.76
CA PHE A 50 9.69 -9.36 5.59
C PHE A 50 9.13 -7.95 5.81
N ILE A 51 7.88 -7.82 6.25
CA ILE A 51 7.25 -6.53 6.52
C ILE A 51 8.02 -5.77 7.61
N PHE A 52 8.42 -6.45 8.69
CA PHE A 52 9.14 -5.85 9.80
C PHE A 52 10.55 -5.38 9.42
N SER A 53 11.17 -5.95 8.40
CA SER A 53 12.47 -5.50 7.89
C SER A 53 12.45 -4.05 7.42
N TYR A 54 11.27 -3.53 7.03
CA TYR A 54 11.04 -2.15 6.59
C TYR A 54 10.63 -1.18 7.71
N ARG A 55 10.78 -1.56 8.99
CA ARG A 55 10.42 -0.75 10.17
C ARG A 55 11.09 0.63 10.24
N GLY A 56 12.21 0.81 9.55
CA GLY A 56 12.91 2.10 9.45
C GLY A 56 12.21 3.13 8.56
N SER A 57 11.19 2.72 7.78
CA SER A 57 10.43 3.60 6.89
C SER A 57 8.94 3.32 7.04
N PRO A 58 8.20 4.08 7.88
CA PRO A 58 6.78 3.82 8.14
C PRO A 58 5.90 3.76 6.90
N ASP A 59 6.16 4.61 5.90
CA ASP A 59 5.37 4.62 4.66
C ASP A 59 5.64 3.38 3.81
N THR A 60 6.89 2.94 3.74
CA THR A 60 7.28 1.69 3.09
C THR A 60 6.67 0.50 3.82
N PHE A 61 6.79 0.45 5.16
CA PHE A 61 6.17 -0.58 5.99
C PHE A 61 4.66 -0.68 5.72
N ASN A 62 3.94 0.44 5.75
CA ASN A 62 2.50 0.46 5.52
C ASN A 62 2.11 -0.01 4.12
N THR A 63 2.90 0.36 3.11
CA THR A 63 2.67 -0.08 1.72
C THR A 63 2.91 -1.57 1.58
N TYR A 64 4.05 -2.08 2.08
CA TYR A 64 4.41 -3.49 1.98
C TYR A 64 3.44 -4.36 2.78
N ARG A 65 3.07 -3.96 3.99
CA ARG A 65 2.07 -4.63 4.81
C ARG A 65 0.75 -4.79 4.05
N ARG A 66 0.25 -3.70 3.43
CA ARG A 66 -1.02 -3.73 2.67
C ARG A 66 -0.96 -4.71 1.50
N GLU A 67 0.07 -4.62 0.68
CA GLU A 67 0.15 -5.43 -0.54
C GLU A 67 0.38 -6.92 -0.23
N ILE A 68 1.23 -7.22 0.76
CA ILE A 68 1.45 -8.60 1.21
C ILE A 68 0.17 -9.18 1.82
N GLU A 69 -0.53 -8.41 2.63
CA GLU A 69 -1.77 -8.86 3.26
C GLU A 69 -2.88 -9.12 2.22
N HIS A 70 -3.04 -8.26 1.20
CA HIS A 70 -3.98 -8.51 0.10
C HIS A 70 -3.69 -9.85 -0.60
N PHE A 71 -2.40 -10.14 -0.80
CA PHE A 71 -1.98 -11.39 -1.43
C PHE A 71 -2.27 -12.61 -0.54
N LEU A 72 -1.93 -12.54 0.76
CA LEU A 72 -2.24 -13.61 1.72
C LEU A 72 -3.74 -13.84 1.87
N HIS A 73 -4.55 -12.79 1.93
CA HIS A 73 -6.00 -12.92 1.94
C HIS A 73 -6.52 -13.71 0.74
N TRP A 74 -6.01 -13.40 -0.46
CA TRP A 74 -6.40 -14.10 -1.66
C TRP A 74 -5.91 -15.57 -1.65
N CYS A 75 -4.64 -15.82 -1.32
CA CYS A 75 -4.10 -17.17 -1.25
C CYS A 75 -4.89 -18.05 -0.28
N TRP A 76 -5.15 -17.57 0.95
CA TRP A 76 -5.72 -18.41 1.99
C TRP A 76 -7.24 -18.51 1.96
N ILE A 77 -7.94 -17.43 1.58
CA ILE A 77 -9.40 -17.35 1.71
C ILE A 77 -10.11 -17.63 0.37
N VAL A 78 -9.47 -17.30 -0.74
CA VAL A 78 -10.06 -17.50 -2.06
C VAL A 78 -9.57 -18.80 -2.68
N ARG A 79 -8.26 -19.05 -2.64
CA ARG A 79 -7.65 -20.24 -3.21
C ARG A 79 -7.50 -21.42 -2.26
N HIS A 80 -7.42 -21.14 -0.95
CA HIS A 80 -7.12 -22.13 0.09
C HIS A 80 -5.73 -22.78 -0.05
N ASP A 81 -4.77 -22.03 -0.60
CA ASP A 81 -3.41 -22.47 -0.89
C ASP A 81 -2.37 -21.71 -0.05
N SER A 82 -1.22 -22.37 0.22
CA SER A 82 -0.03 -21.75 0.81
C SER A 82 0.82 -21.04 -0.24
N LEU A 83 1.69 -20.12 0.21
CA LEU A 83 2.66 -19.41 -0.62
C LEU A 83 3.62 -20.35 -1.37
N ILE A 84 3.89 -21.54 -0.83
CA ILE A 84 4.77 -22.54 -1.45
C ILE A 84 4.21 -23.03 -2.79
N SER A 85 2.89 -23.10 -2.93
CA SER A 85 2.21 -23.61 -4.13
C SER A 85 2.04 -22.55 -5.22
N VAL A 86 2.38 -21.28 -4.94
CA VAL A 86 2.12 -20.17 -5.87
C VAL A 86 3.01 -20.25 -7.09
N GLY A 87 2.39 -20.46 -8.26
CA GLY A 87 3.01 -20.39 -9.56
C GLY A 87 2.61 -19.12 -10.34
N ARG A 88 3.13 -19.01 -11.56
CA ARG A 88 2.87 -17.85 -12.44
C ARG A 88 1.37 -17.65 -12.72
N GLU A 89 0.63 -18.71 -13.01
CA GLU A 89 -0.81 -18.68 -13.29
C GLU A 89 -1.60 -18.09 -12.11
N HIS A 90 -1.21 -18.43 -10.89
CA HIS A 90 -1.82 -17.91 -9.68
C HIS A 90 -1.62 -16.39 -9.53
N ILE A 91 -0.50 -15.85 -10.02
CA ILE A 91 -0.29 -14.40 -10.05
C ILE A 91 -1.22 -13.72 -11.06
N GLU A 92 -1.46 -14.34 -12.23
CA GLU A 92 -2.40 -13.82 -13.23
C GLU A 92 -3.82 -13.78 -12.66
N GLU A 93 -4.26 -14.85 -11.99
CA GLU A 93 -5.55 -14.89 -11.27
C GLU A 93 -5.65 -13.85 -10.16
N PHE A 94 -4.59 -13.65 -9.39
CA PHE A 94 -4.54 -12.62 -8.33
C PHE A 94 -4.64 -11.21 -8.90
N ILE A 95 -4.02 -10.94 -10.05
CA ILE A 95 -4.16 -9.64 -10.74
C ILE A 95 -5.62 -9.40 -11.12
N ASP A 96 -6.30 -10.40 -11.69
CA ASP A 96 -7.69 -10.27 -12.08
C ASP A 96 -8.61 -10.10 -10.86
N PHE A 97 -8.36 -10.84 -9.78
CA PHE A 97 -9.04 -10.66 -8.51
C PHE A 97 -8.83 -9.25 -7.94
N SER A 98 -7.59 -8.74 -7.95
CA SER A 98 -7.26 -7.41 -7.42
C SER A 98 -7.90 -6.26 -8.20
N ARG A 99 -8.21 -6.48 -9.49
CA ARG A 99 -8.95 -5.51 -10.33
C ARG A 99 -10.43 -5.46 -10.00
N SER A 100 -11.01 -6.56 -9.56
CA SER A 100 -12.44 -6.67 -9.24
C SER A 100 -12.66 -7.52 -7.98
N PRO A 101 -12.21 -7.02 -6.80
CA PRO A 101 -12.42 -7.74 -5.55
C PRO A 101 -13.91 -7.78 -5.19
N PRO A 102 -14.33 -8.74 -4.33
CA PRO A 102 -15.69 -8.82 -3.87
C PRO A 102 -16.16 -7.51 -3.21
N LYS A 103 -17.40 -7.09 -3.46
CA LYS A 103 -17.96 -5.86 -2.88
C LYS A 103 -17.88 -5.83 -1.35
N SER A 104 -18.01 -6.99 -0.70
CA SER A 104 -17.86 -7.14 0.75
C SER A 104 -16.46 -6.81 1.28
N TRP A 105 -15.43 -6.80 0.42
CA TRP A 105 -14.05 -6.48 0.77
C TRP A 105 -13.70 -5.00 0.53
N ILE A 106 -14.64 -4.19 0.08
CA ILE A 106 -14.44 -2.78 -0.27
C ILE A 106 -15.18 -1.90 0.73
N SER A 107 -14.51 -0.87 1.25
CA SER A 107 -15.11 0.18 2.07
C SER A 107 -14.94 1.55 1.41
N PRO A 108 -15.93 2.43 1.53
CA PRO A 108 -15.77 3.83 1.12
C PRO A 108 -14.92 4.63 2.12
N VAL A 109 -14.74 4.12 3.34
CA VAL A 109 -14.04 4.80 4.43
C VAL A 109 -12.87 3.95 4.89
N ASN A 110 -11.75 4.61 5.17
CA ASN A 110 -10.57 3.97 5.74
C ASN A 110 -10.76 3.81 7.26
N ALA A 111 -11.07 2.59 7.70
CA ALA A 111 -11.22 2.25 9.11
C ALA A 111 -9.87 1.78 9.71
N PRO A 112 -9.62 1.98 11.03
CA PRO A 112 -8.48 1.40 11.72
C PRO A 112 -8.45 -0.12 11.55
N ARG A 113 -7.26 -0.68 11.35
CA ARG A 113 -7.08 -2.14 11.14
C ARG A 113 -7.36 -2.95 12.40
N PHE A 114 -6.95 -2.43 13.55
CA PHE A 114 -7.12 -3.02 14.87
C PHE A 114 -7.74 -2.00 15.82
N ILE A 115 -8.51 -2.50 16.75
CA ILE A 115 -9.14 -1.73 17.83
C ILE A 115 -8.77 -2.35 19.19
N LEU A 116 -8.80 -1.54 20.23
CA LEU A 116 -8.71 -2.01 21.60
C LEU A 116 -10.09 -2.53 22.04
N SER A 117 -10.19 -3.82 22.34
CA SER A 117 -11.41 -4.46 22.81
C SER A 117 -11.10 -5.29 24.06
N MET A 118 -11.78 -5.02 25.17
CA MET A 118 -11.56 -5.70 26.45
C MET A 118 -10.08 -5.70 26.92
N GLY A 119 -9.34 -4.62 26.64
CA GLY A 119 -7.92 -4.51 27.01
C GLY A 119 -6.92 -5.17 26.04
N GLU A 120 -7.41 -5.85 25.00
CA GLU A 120 -6.59 -6.49 23.97
C GLU A 120 -6.76 -5.84 22.61
N ARG A 121 -5.69 -5.82 21.81
CA ARG A 121 -5.78 -5.39 20.41
C ARG A 121 -6.35 -6.53 19.57
N ARG A 122 -7.47 -6.25 18.88
CA ARG A 122 -8.15 -7.21 18.01
C ARG A 122 -8.40 -6.61 16.63
N PRO A 123 -8.44 -7.45 15.57
CA PRO A 123 -8.84 -6.99 14.25
C PRO A 123 -10.19 -6.27 14.30
N ASN A 124 -10.27 -5.11 13.65
CA ASN A 124 -11.48 -4.32 13.59
C ASN A 124 -12.48 -4.94 12.59
N PRO A 125 -13.69 -5.33 13.00
CA PRO A 125 -14.68 -5.91 12.10
C PRO A 125 -15.19 -4.95 11.03
N GLU A 126 -15.04 -3.64 11.23
CA GLU A 126 -15.40 -2.61 10.23
C GLU A 126 -14.32 -2.39 9.18
N TRP A 127 -13.10 -2.89 9.41
CA TRP A 127 -12.01 -2.74 8.45
C TRP A 127 -12.25 -3.60 7.19
N ARG A 128 -11.81 -3.09 6.04
CA ARG A 128 -11.85 -3.79 4.76
C ARG A 128 -10.49 -3.70 4.06
N PRO A 129 -10.09 -4.73 3.31
CA PRO A 129 -8.82 -4.74 2.58
C PRO A 129 -8.70 -3.60 1.56
N TYR A 130 -9.78 -3.32 0.84
CA TYR A 130 -9.81 -2.32 -0.22
C TYR A 130 -10.62 -1.10 0.21
N THR A 131 -10.13 0.09 -0.17
CA THR A 131 -10.84 1.35 0.06
C THR A 131 -11.03 2.08 -1.27
N SER A 132 -12.26 2.53 -1.53
CA SER A 132 -12.56 3.31 -2.72
C SER A 132 -13.74 4.25 -2.45
N THR A 133 -13.52 5.55 -2.61
CA THR A 133 -14.56 6.57 -2.49
C THR A 133 -15.54 6.56 -3.67
N THR A 134 -15.13 6.06 -4.83
CA THR A 134 -15.98 5.99 -6.03
C THR A 134 -17.17 5.06 -5.86
N VAL A 135 -17.09 4.09 -4.94
CA VAL A 135 -18.19 3.14 -4.66
C VAL A 135 -19.40 3.83 -4.02
N VAL A 136 -19.20 4.97 -3.34
CA VAL A 136 -20.29 5.78 -2.75
C VAL A 136 -21.22 6.32 -3.83
N ASP A 137 -20.66 6.72 -4.97
CA ASP A 137 -21.41 7.32 -6.09
C ASP A 137 -21.93 6.27 -7.08
N GLY A 138 -21.95 4.98 -6.70
CA GLY A 138 -22.36 3.88 -7.57
C GLY A 138 -21.32 3.47 -8.63
N GLY A 139 -20.11 4.00 -8.55
CA GLY A 139 -18.98 3.61 -9.40
C GLY A 139 -18.40 2.25 -9.00
N GLU A 140 -17.67 1.64 -9.93
CA GLU A 140 -16.98 0.40 -9.68
C GLU A 140 -15.57 0.64 -9.12
N TYR A 141 -15.10 -0.28 -8.28
CA TYR A 141 -13.69 -0.31 -7.86
C TYR A 141 -12.79 -0.55 -9.07
N THR A 142 -11.76 0.28 -9.21
CA THR A 142 -10.76 0.12 -10.28
C THR A 142 -9.36 0.22 -9.71
N LEU A 143 -8.52 -0.78 -10.00
CA LEU A 143 -7.10 -0.75 -9.67
C LEU A 143 -6.34 -0.01 -10.76
N SER A 144 -5.66 1.10 -10.40
CA SER A 144 -4.86 1.84 -11.37
C SER A 144 -3.64 1.04 -11.84
N GLN A 145 -3.14 1.34 -13.05
CA GLN A 145 -1.94 0.68 -13.57
C GLN A 145 -0.71 0.92 -12.70
N SER A 146 -0.58 2.12 -12.11
CA SER A 146 0.51 2.44 -11.18
C SER A 146 0.40 1.64 -9.87
N SER A 147 -0.82 1.47 -9.34
CA SER A 147 -1.06 0.63 -8.16
C SER A 147 -0.73 -0.84 -8.44
N LEU A 148 -1.11 -1.35 -9.62
CA LEU A 148 -0.76 -2.71 -10.04
C LEU A 148 0.77 -2.89 -10.16
N GLN A 149 1.48 -1.91 -10.72
CA GLN A 149 2.94 -1.97 -10.81
C GLN A 149 3.60 -1.95 -9.43
N SER A 150 3.09 -1.12 -8.50
CA SER A 150 3.54 -1.09 -7.10
C SER A 150 3.32 -2.44 -6.41
N LEU A 151 2.12 -3.00 -6.52
CA LEU A 151 1.76 -4.31 -6.00
C LEU A 151 2.72 -5.40 -6.49
N LEU A 152 2.92 -5.51 -7.81
CA LEU A 152 3.84 -6.49 -8.39
C LEU A 152 5.30 -6.24 -7.98
N GLY A 153 5.69 -4.99 -7.76
CA GLY A 153 7.01 -4.62 -7.23
C GLY A 153 7.23 -5.15 -5.82
N VAL A 154 6.27 -4.93 -4.93
CA VAL A 154 6.29 -5.42 -3.54
C VAL A 154 6.32 -6.94 -3.51
N LEU A 155 5.40 -7.59 -4.22
CA LEU A 155 5.35 -9.06 -4.28
C LEU A 155 6.65 -9.66 -4.85
N SER A 156 7.23 -9.04 -5.88
CA SER A 156 8.52 -9.51 -6.42
C SER A 156 9.65 -9.45 -5.38
N SER A 157 9.68 -8.40 -4.56
CA SER A 157 10.64 -8.27 -3.46
C SER A 157 10.39 -9.31 -2.38
N PHE A 158 9.13 -9.58 -2.05
CA PHE A 158 8.75 -10.59 -1.07
C PHE A 158 9.10 -12.01 -1.54
N PHE A 159 8.79 -12.38 -2.80
CA PHE A 159 9.17 -13.67 -3.33
C PHE A 159 10.69 -13.86 -3.39
N ASN A 160 11.46 -12.82 -3.71
CA ASN A 160 12.93 -12.89 -3.65
C ASN A 160 13.44 -13.10 -2.22
N TYR A 161 12.83 -12.45 -1.23
CA TYR A 161 13.13 -12.70 0.18
C TYR A 161 12.86 -14.16 0.56
N MET A 162 11.69 -14.70 0.22
CA MET A 162 11.36 -16.10 0.51
C MET A 162 12.30 -17.12 -0.17
N ILE A 163 12.89 -16.77 -1.33
CA ILE A 163 13.94 -17.57 -1.98
C ILE A 163 15.23 -17.54 -1.15
N GLN A 164 15.63 -16.36 -0.65
CA GLN A 164 16.82 -16.20 0.18
C GLN A 164 16.71 -16.97 1.51
N GLU A 165 15.48 -17.05 2.05
CA GLU A 165 15.17 -17.85 3.23
C GLU A 165 14.91 -19.34 2.92
N GLU A 166 15.15 -19.77 1.69
CA GLU A 166 14.96 -21.17 1.22
C GLU A 166 13.53 -21.71 1.39
N TYR A 167 12.53 -20.83 1.58
CA TYR A 167 11.13 -21.21 1.77
C TYR A 167 10.46 -21.59 0.45
N ILE A 168 10.80 -20.92 -0.65
CA ILE A 168 10.31 -21.22 -1.99
C ILE A 168 11.47 -21.32 -3.00
N LYS A 169 11.22 -21.94 -4.16
CA LYS A 169 12.28 -22.23 -5.14
C LYS A 169 12.43 -21.18 -6.25
N SER A 170 11.38 -20.40 -6.53
CA SER A 170 11.39 -19.46 -7.66
C SER A 170 10.44 -18.29 -7.44
N ASN A 171 10.70 -17.17 -8.13
CA ASN A 171 9.87 -15.99 -8.09
C ASN A 171 8.88 -16.00 -9.27
N PRO A 172 7.56 -16.24 -9.03
CA PRO A 172 6.56 -16.31 -10.09
C PRO A 172 6.32 -14.95 -10.77
N ILE A 173 6.57 -13.83 -10.07
CA ILE A 173 6.43 -12.48 -10.62
C ILE A 173 7.51 -12.21 -11.69
N ALA A 174 8.73 -12.70 -11.49
CA ALA A 174 9.81 -12.51 -12.46
C ALA A 174 9.46 -13.14 -13.82
N GLN A 175 8.81 -14.31 -13.80
CA GLN A 175 8.34 -14.97 -15.01
C GLN A 175 7.21 -14.19 -15.71
N LEU A 176 6.31 -13.58 -14.94
CA LEU A 176 5.21 -12.76 -15.45
C LEU A 176 5.74 -11.52 -16.20
N ARG A 177 6.69 -10.78 -15.62
CA ARG A 177 7.26 -9.55 -16.20
C ARG A 177 7.91 -9.78 -17.56
N GLN A 178 8.47 -10.95 -17.82
CA GLN A 178 9.13 -11.26 -19.10
C GLN A 178 8.14 -11.58 -20.22
N LYS A 179 6.94 -12.08 -19.90
CA LYS A 179 5.99 -12.65 -20.88
C LYS A 179 4.66 -11.89 -21.02
N SER A 180 4.31 -11.01 -20.10
CA SER A 180 2.99 -10.38 -20.04
C SER A 180 2.91 -9.09 -20.85
N LYS A 181 2.00 -9.05 -21.82
CA LYS A 181 1.58 -7.82 -22.53
C LYS A 181 0.91 -6.79 -21.59
N PHE A 182 0.48 -7.20 -20.41
CA PHE A 182 -0.21 -6.34 -19.43
C PHE A 182 0.68 -5.26 -18.83
N VAL A 183 1.97 -5.54 -18.65
CA VAL A 183 2.94 -4.60 -18.07
C VAL A 183 3.53 -3.65 -19.13
N ARG A 184 3.56 -4.05 -20.41
CA ARG A 184 4.21 -3.28 -21.49
C ARG A 184 3.37 -2.13 -22.06
N LYS A 185 2.05 -2.11 -21.89
CA LYS A 185 1.16 -1.20 -22.64
C LYS A 185 1.23 0.27 -22.21
N HIS A 186 1.95 0.61 -21.12
CA HIS A 186 1.97 1.98 -20.58
C HIS A 186 3.36 2.55 -20.26
N GLN A 187 4.43 1.93 -20.75
CA GLN A 187 5.80 2.46 -20.55
C GLN A 187 6.08 3.78 -21.30
N GLY A 188 5.16 4.25 -22.14
CA GLY A 188 5.41 5.37 -23.05
C GLY A 188 4.79 6.71 -22.67
N GLN A 189 3.95 6.81 -21.64
CA GLN A 189 3.27 8.08 -21.33
C GLN A 189 3.20 8.38 -19.83
N SER A 190 4.33 8.60 -19.21
CA SER A 190 4.36 9.41 -18.00
C SER A 190 3.99 10.83 -18.40
N LYS A 191 2.74 11.27 -18.17
CA LYS A 191 2.37 12.67 -18.26
C LYS A 191 3.19 13.43 -17.24
N VAL A 192 4.28 14.04 -17.69
CA VAL A 192 5.06 14.95 -16.86
C VAL A 192 4.15 16.13 -16.50
N ARG A 193 3.62 16.12 -15.29
CA ARG A 193 2.82 17.21 -14.73
C ARG A 193 3.78 18.30 -14.23
N ARG A 194 4.21 19.15 -15.11
CA ARG A 194 5.02 20.33 -14.78
C ARG A 194 4.40 21.55 -15.43
N LEU A 195 4.52 22.68 -14.79
CA LEU A 195 4.21 23.96 -15.39
C LEU A 195 5.29 24.29 -16.42
N SER A 196 4.91 24.89 -17.56
CA SER A 196 5.86 25.53 -18.44
C SER A 196 6.42 26.81 -17.76
N PRO A 197 7.59 27.32 -18.18
CA PRO A 197 8.10 28.58 -17.64
C PRO A 197 7.07 29.70 -17.68
N LEU A 198 6.38 29.86 -18.79
CA LEU A 198 5.34 30.89 -18.94
C LEU A 198 4.15 30.71 -17.99
N GLN A 199 3.72 29.44 -17.75
CA GLN A 199 2.67 29.18 -16.79
C GLN A 199 3.14 29.43 -15.35
N TRP A 200 4.40 29.13 -15.06
CA TRP A 200 5.00 29.45 -13.77
C TRP A 200 5.06 30.95 -13.52
N ASP A 201 5.61 31.73 -14.46
CA ASP A 201 5.73 33.19 -14.35
C ASP A 201 4.36 33.87 -14.20
N TYR A 202 3.36 33.41 -14.97
CA TYR A 202 1.99 33.87 -14.81
C TYR A 202 1.42 33.53 -13.42
N THR A 203 1.62 32.33 -12.94
CA THR A 203 1.11 31.90 -11.63
C THR A 203 1.73 32.73 -10.51
N ILE A 204 3.05 32.94 -10.55
CA ILE A 204 3.74 33.77 -9.56
C ILE A 204 3.24 35.21 -9.60
N SER A 205 3.15 35.84 -10.78
CA SER A 205 2.70 37.25 -10.90
C SER A 205 1.27 37.46 -10.40
N VAL A 206 0.38 36.48 -10.64
CA VAL A 206 -0.99 36.52 -10.08
C VAL A 206 -0.96 36.37 -8.56
N THR A 207 -0.14 35.47 -8.02
CA THR A 207 -0.04 35.26 -6.56
C THR A 207 0.59 36.47 -5.87
N GLU A 208 1.57 37.12 -6.46
CA GLU A 208 2.17 38.38 -5.98
C GLU A 208 1.12 39.51 -5.92
N LYS A 209 0.30 39.63 -6.97
CA LYS A 209 -0.79 40.59 -6.97
C LYS A 209 -1.80 40.29 -5.86
N MET A 210 -2.22 39.03 -5.69
CA MET A 210 -3.14 38.63 -4.61
C MET A 210 -2.53 38.90 -3.22
N ALA A 211 -1.23 38.64 -3.02
CA ALA A 211 -0.54 38.93 -1.79
C ALA A 211 -0.41 40.42 -1.48
N SER A 212 -0.30 41.27 -2.52
CA SER A 212 -0.30 42.74 -2.38
C SER A 212 -1.68 43.31 -2.03
N GLU A 213 -2.76 42.67 -2.49
CA GLU A 213 -4.15 43.07 -2.23
C GLU A 213 -4.62 42.58 -0.84
N ASP A 214 -4.29 41.33 -0.44
CA ASP A 214 -4.61 40.77 0.85
C ASP A 214 -3.41 39.92 1.39
N PRO A 215 -2.43 40.56 2.06
CA PRO A 215 -1.24 39.91 2.58
C PRO A 215 -1.55 38.80 3.59
N LEU A 216 -2.54 39.02 4.48
CA LEU A 216 -2.88 38.05 5.54
C LEU A 216 -3.32 36.70 5.00
N VAL A 217 -3.95 36.69 3.84
CA VAL A 217 -4.48 35.48 3.21
C VAL A 217 -3.47 34.85 2.25
N HIS A 218 -2.76 35.63 1.46
CA HIS A 218 -2.04 35.14 0.28
C HIS A 218 -0.50 35.14 0.39
N GLU A 219 0.09 35.90 1.33
CA GLU A 219 1.56 36.00 1.47
C GLU A 219 2.18 34.63 1.80
N ARG A 220 1.53 33.85 2.65
CA ARG A 220 1.95 32.49 2.96
C ARG A 220 1.99 31.59 1.71
N SER A 221 1.00 31.71 0.82
CA SER A 221 0.94 30.92 -0.41
C SER A 221 2.06 31.30 -1.36
N LEU A 222 2.33 32.59 -1.50
CA LEU A 222 3.44 33.11 -2.29
C LEU A 222 4.79 32.60 -1.76
N PHE A 223 5.01 32.71 -0.45
CA PHE A 223 6.24 32.20 0.18
C PHE A 223 6.44 30.69 -0.06
N ILE A 224 5.38 29.88 0.12
CA ILE A 224 5.45 28.43 -0.10
C ILE A 224 5.84 28.11 -1.55
N MET A 225 5.21 28.77 -2.51
CA MET A 225 5.47 28.53 -3.93
C MET A 225 6.91 28.92 -4.30
N GLN A 226 7.38 30.09 -3.86
CA GLN A 226 8.74 30.56 -4.13
C GLN A 226 9.78 29.67 -3.44
N ALA A 227 9.56 29.28 -2.17
CA ALA A 227 10.47 28.40 -1.43
C ALA A 227 10.59 27.02 -2.07
N LEU A 228 9.48 26.39 -2.45
CA LEU A 228 9.49 25.08 -3.12
C LEU A 228 10.23 25.14 -4.45
N PHE A 229 10.06 26.22 -5.23
CA PHE A 229 10.71 26.38 -6.51
C PHE A 229 12.20 26.71 -6.38
N ALA A 230 12.57 27.67 -5.52
CA ALA A 230 13.95 28.14 -5.39
C ALA A 230 14.87 27.09 -4.72
N MET A 231 14.34 26.33 -3.76
CA MET A 231 15.10 25.34 -3.00
C MET A 231 14.88 23.89 -3.46
N TYR A 232 14.06 23.68 -4.49
CA TYR A 232 13.71 22.34 -4.99
C TYR A 232 13.16 21.37 -3.92
N LEU A 233 12.49 21.92 -2.91
CA LEU A 233 11.93 21.15 -1.82
C LEU A 233 10.66 20.39 -2.22
N ARG A 234 10.44 19.23 -1.61
CA ARG A 234 9.13 18.61 -1.60
C ARG A 234 8.23 19.34 -0.60
N ILE A 235 6.92 19.37 -0.85
CA ILE A 235 5.98 20.01 0.06
C ILE A 235 6.07 19.45 1.49
N SER A 236 6.35 18.16 1.64
CA SER A 236 6.57 17.50 2.93
C SER A 236 7.83 17.97 3.68
N GLU A 237 8.77 18.61 2.99
CA GLU A 237 10.00 19.14 3.57
C GLU A 237 9.84 20.59 4.05
N LEU A 238 8.77 21.26 3.62
CA LEU A 238 8.45 22.62 4.04
C LEU A 238 7.42 22.69 5.18
N VAL A 239 6.68 21.60 5.41
CA VAL A 239 5.56 21.56 6.35
C VAL A 239 5.95 20.75 7.58
N VAL A 240 5.63 21.28 8.76
CA VAL A 240 5.74 20.54 10.03
C VAL A 240 4.79 19.35 9.99
N THR A 241 5.31 18.16 10.24
CA THR A 241 4.54 16.93 10.37
C THR A 241 4.80 16.33 11.75
N PRO A 242 3.95 15.40 12.25
CA PRO A 242 4.22 14.70 13.52
C PRO A 242 5.56 13.94 13.53
N ARG A 243 6.18 13.73 12.37
CA ARG A 243 7.43 12.97 12.20
C ARG A 243 8.63 13.83 11.83
N TRP A 244 8.41 15.06 11.46
CA TRP A 244 9.47 15.94 10.96
C TRP A 244 9.11 17.42 11.14
N GLU A 245 10.07 18.20 11.61
CA GLU A 245 9.99 19.64 11.75
C GLU A 245 11.15 20.28 10.97
N PRO A 246 10.89 21.24 10.06
CA PRO A 246 11.95 21.93 9.35
C PRO A 246 12.83 22.69 10.35
N GLN A 247 14.10 22.34 10.37
CA GLN A 247 15.08 23.11 11.16
C GLN A 247 15.69 24.17 10.27
N MET A 248 15.34 25.41 10.52
CA MET A 248 16.07 26.55 9.95
C MET A 248 17.36 26.71 10.76
N GLY A 249 18.47 26.23 10.18
CA GLY A 249 19.79 26.51 10.76
C GLY A 249 20.05 28.01 10.82
N HIS A 250 20.55 28.47 11.95
CA HIS A 250 21.00 29.86 12.16
C HIS A 250 22.23 30.14 11.34
#